data_6c9bd3e1a81f986ba90e2108c54bfb40
#
_entry.id   6c9bd3e1a81f986ba90e2108c54bfb40
#
_cell.length_a   1.000
_cell.length_b   1.000
_cell.length_c   1.000
_cell.angle_alpha   90.00
_cell.angle_beta   90.00
_cell.angle_gamma   90.00
#
_symmetry.space_group_name_H-M   'P 1'
#
loop_
_entity.id
_entity.type
_entity.pdbx_description
1 polymer ?
#
loop_
_entity_poly.entity_id
_entity_poly.type
_entity_poly.pdbx_seq_one_letter_code
_entity_poly.pdbx_strand_id
1 'polypeptide(L)'
;MKKLITVLFFFIVGCGNPTPKIMPSQLPDAKINEMYSQVIQISGGALDGKTTGVIINPTDSGLSWRPKTWNQEWNGETFKKEDFHNITIYGKPLKKGRVTIKVSGFTYGTMYPGKDFNKTYEIEVN
;
A
#
# COMPACT_ATOMS: atom_id res chain seq x y z
N MET A 1 41.94 -13.14 28.80
CA MET A 1 42.73 -12.33 27.90
C MET A 1 42.52 -12.59 26.43
N LYS A 2 41.83 -13.64 26.08
CA LYS A 2 41.53 -13.96 24.68
C LYS A 2 40.05 -13.74 24.32
N LYS A 3 39.29 -13.03 25.16
CA LYS A 3 37.84 -12.93 25.02
C LYS A 3 37.34 -11.63 24.40
N LEU A 4 38.25 -10.75 24.01
CA LEU A 4 37.90 -9.45 23.48
C LEU A 4 37.71 -9.39 21.96
N ILE A 5 38.03 -10.49 21.28
CA ILE A 5 38.01 -10.50 19.81
C ILE A 5 36.63 -10.88 19.25
N THR A 6 35.75 -11.42 20.09
CA THR A 6 34.48 -11.98 19.63
C THR A 6 33.35 -10.95 19.57
N VAL A 7 33.55 -9.77 20.11
CA VAL A 7 32.49 -8.75 20.22
C VAL A 7 32.40 -7.84 18.99
N LEU A 8 33.43 -7.85 18.16
CA LEU A 8 33.50 -6.94 17.01
C LEU A 8 32.66 -7.37 15.81
N PHE A 9 32.10 -8.58 15.83
CA PHE A 9 31.35 -9.12 14.70
C PHE A 9 29.89 -8.74 14.68
N PHE A 10 29.37 -8.11 15.73
CA PHE A 10 27.96 -7.79 15.85
C PHE A 10 27.54 -6.48 15.20
N PHE A 11 28.48 -5.70 14.70
CA PHE A 11 28.18 -4.38 14.16
C PHE A 11 28.11 -4.31 12.64
N ILE A 12 28.24 -5.44 11.96
CA ILE A 12 28.07 -5.48 10.51
C ILE A 12 26.61 -5.84 10.19
N VAL A 13 25.69 -5.05 10.71
CA VAL A 13 24.34 -5.07 10.18
C VAL A 13 24.33 -4.08 9.03
N GLY A 14 24.58 -4.56 7.83
CA GLY A 14 24.53 -3.72 6.65
C GLY A 14 23.14 -3.09 6.53
N CYS A 15 23.11 -1.82 6.16
CA CYS A 15 21.87 -1.16 5.77
C CYS A 15 21.37 -1.86 4.50
N GLY A 16 20.38 -2.74 4.63
CA GLY A 16 19.72 -3.36 3.49
C GLY A 16 18.71 -2.42 2.85
N ASN A 17 18.32 -2.69 1.61
CA ASN A 17 17.21 -2.00 0.96
C ASN A 17 15.95 -2.16 1.80
N PRO A 18 15.16 -1.09 2.00
CA PRO A 18 13.87 -1.24 2.65
C PRO A 18 12.99 -2.18 1.84
N THR A 19 12.32 -3.09 2.52
CA THR A 19 11.38 -4.02 1.90
C THR A 19 9.98 -3.46 2.02
N PRO A 20 9.25 -3.28 0.92
CA PRO A 20 7.87 -2.82 1.00
C PRO A 20 7.01 -3.80 1.79
N LYS A 21 6.20 -3.25 2.68
CA LYS A 21 5.21 -3.98 3.47
C LYS A 21 3.83 -3.44 3.18
N ILE A 22 2.90 -4.34 2.95
CA ILE A 22 1.50 -4.00 2.68
C ILE A 22 0.65 -4.52 3.84
N MET A 23 -0.05 -3.61 4.50
CA MET A 23 -0.90 -3.91 5.65
C MET A 23 -2.33 -3.42 5.38
N PRO A 24 -3.35 -4.07 5.89
CA PRO A 24 -3.33 -5.28 6.71
C PRO A 24 -3.05 -6.53 5.87
N SER A 25 -2.88 -7.68 6.53
CA SER A 25 -2.69 -8.96 5.84
C SER A 25 -3.94 -9.42 5.11
N GLN A 26 -5.12 -9.09 5.64
CA GLN A 26 -6.41 -9.39 5.05
C GLN A 26 -7.35 -8.21 5.24
N LEU A 27 -8.30 -8.07 4.31
CA LEU A 27 -9.39 -7.11 4.42
C LEU A 27 -10.66 -7.81 4.91
N PRO A 28 -11.52 -7.12 5.65
CA PRO A 28 -12.80 -7.72 6.07
C PRO A 28 -13.71 -7.94 4.86
N ASP A 29 -14.62 -8.89 4.99
CA ASP A 29 -15.66 -9.10 4.00
C ASP A 29 -16.62 -7.91 3.94
N ALA A 30 -17.32 -7.79 2.85
CA ALA A 30 -18.26 -6.72 2.61
C ALA A 30 -19.70 -7.25 2.60
N LYS A 31 -20.65 -6.34 2.71
CA LYS A 31 -22.08 -6.64 2.57
C LYS A 31 -22.65 -5.89 1.38
N ILE A 32 -23.51 -6.58 0.63
CA ILE A 32 -24.15 -6.00 -0.54
C ILE A 32 -24.98 -4.78 -0.13
N ASN A 33 -24.89 -3.72 -0.94
CA ASN A 33 -25.60 -2.45 -0.74
C ASN A 33 -25.23 -1.70 0.54
N GLU A 34 -24.16 -2.10 1.23
CA GLU A 34 -23.62 -1.35 2.38
C GLU A 34 -22.29 -0.70 2.01
N MET A 35 -22.05 0.49 2.54
CA MET A 35 -20.81 1.22 2.27
C MET A 35 -19.62 0.46 2.85
N TYR A 36 -18.61 0.29 2.02
CA TYR A 36 -17.34 -0.33 2.38
C TYR A 36 -16.24 0.72 2.36
N SER A 37 -15.39 0.72 3.36
CA SER A 37 -14.23 1.62 3.39
C SER A 37 -13.13 0.97 4.22
N GLN A 38 -12.00 0.67 3.57
CA GLN A 38 -10.84 0.08 4.21
C GLN A 38 -9.57 0.73 3.72
N VAL A 39 -8.62 0.95 4.61
CA VAL A 39 -7.34 1.57 4.28
C VAL A 39 -6.28 0.49 4.17
N ILE A 40 -5.51 0.55 3.08
CA ILE A 40 -4.33 -0.28 2.86
C ILE A 40 -3.12 0.62 3.02
N GLN A 41 -2.16 0.22 3.85
CA GLN A 41 -0.93 0.96 4.07
C GLN A 41 0.24 0.24 3.42
N ILE A 42 1.05 0.99 2.68
CA ILE A 42 2.26 0.49 2.03
C ILE A 42 3.43 1.26 2.61
N SER A 43 4.39 0.54 3.16
CA SER A 43 5.61 1.13 3.74
C SER A 43 6.85 0.59 3.04
N GLY A 44 7.98 1.24 3.25
CA GLY A 44 9.28 0.73 2.79
C GLY A 44 9.83 1.40 1.53
N GLY A 45 9.42 2.61 1.22
CA GLY A 45 10.00 3.38 0.13
C GLY A 45 9.07 4.44 -0.42
N ALA A 46 9.58 5.31 -1.27
CA ALA A 46 8.79 6.37 -1.88
C ALA A 46 7.89 5.81 -2.99
N LEU A 47 6.67 6.28 -3.05
CA LEU A 47 5.64 5.84 -4.00
C LEU A 47 4.95 7.03 -4.64
N ASP A 48 4.48 6.86 -5.88
CA ASP A 48 3.62 7.83 -6.54
C ASP A 48 2.60 7.14 -7.45
N GLY A 49 1.78 7.94 -8.12
CA GLY A 49 0.73 7.43 -8.98
C GLY A 49 1.20 6.74 -10.26
N LYS A 50 2.47 6.90 -10.63
CA LYS A 50 3.05 6.20 -11.78
C LYS A 50 3.53 4.80 -11.43
N THR A 51 3.86 4.57 -10.17
CA THR A 51 4.45 3.32 -9.70
C THR A 51 3.48 2.46 -8.92
N THR A 52 2.33 2.99 -8.52
CA THR A 52 1.38 2.30 -7.66
C THR A 52 0.00 2.23 -8.31
N GLY A 53 -0.59 1.06 -8.30
CA GLY A 53 -1.92 0.85 -8.85
C GLY A 53 -2.69 -0.22 -8.11
N VAL A 54 -4.01 -0.19 -8.28
CA VAL A 54 -4.93 -1.18 -7.71
C VAL A 54 -5.86 -1.66 -8.82
N ILE A 55 -6.02 -2.96 -8.91
CA ILE A 55 -6.96 -3.59 -9.83
C ILE A 55 -8.02 -4.31 -9.01
N ILE A 56 -9.26 -3.95 -9.23
CA ILE A 56 -10.40 -4.56 -8.55
C ILE A 56 -11.21 -5.37 -9.56
N ASN A 57 -11.38 -6.66 -9.31
CA ASN A 57 -12.18 -7.55 -10.13
C ASN A 57 -13.30 -8.19 -9.32
N PRO A 58 -14.50 -8.30 -9.87
CA PRO A 58 -14.92 -7.80 -11.19
C PRO A 58 -14.98 -6.27 -11.24
N THR A 59 -14.89 -5.70 -12.44
CA THR A 59 -14.90 -4.25 -12.64
C THR A 59 -16.23 -3.60 -12.25
N ASP A 60 -17.30 -4.38 -12.25
CA ASP A 60 -18.65 -3.93 -11.88
C ASP A 60 -19.00 -4.23 -10.41
N SER A 61 -18.00 -4.45 -9.58
CA SER A 61 -18.21 -4.77 -8.16
C SER A 61 -18.85 -3.64 -7.35
N GLY A 62 -18.72 -2.40 -7.81
CA GLY A 62 -19.15 -1.24 -7.06
C GLY A 62 -18.08 -0.66 -6.14
N LEU A 63 -16.91 -1.29 -6.10
CA LEU A 63 -15.77 -0.83 -5.32
C LEU A 63 -14.78 -0.05 -6.18
N SER A 64 -14.14 0.92 -5.56
CA SER A 64 -13.13 1.78 -6.17
C SER A 64 -11.98 1.98 -5.20
N TRP A 65 -10.95 2.68 -5.65
CA TRP A 65 -9.81 2.99 -4.80
C TRP A 65 -9.32 4.41 -5.02
N ARG A 66 -8.66 4.95 -4.02
CA ARG A 66 -8.02 6.27 -4.12
C ARG A 66 -6.87 6.35 -3.12
N PRO A 67 -5.81 7.14 -3.43
CA PRO A 67 -4.80 7.46 -2.45
C PRO A 67 -5.35 8.48 -1.44
N LYS A 68 -4.67 8.62 -0.30
CA LYS A 68 -4.93 9.71 0.62
C LYS A 68 -4.60 11.03 -0.05
N THR A 69 -5.46 12.02 0.06
CA THR A 69 -5.26 13.34 -0.54
C THR A 69 -5.43 14.43 0.49
N TRP A 70 -4.69 15.51 0.29
CA TRP A 70 -4.86 16.74 1.08
C TRP A 70 -4.50 17.93 0.21
N ASN A 71 -4.92 19.12 0.64
CA ASN A 71 -4.56 20.36 -0.03
C ASN A 71 -3.41 21.02 0.72
N GLN A 72 -2.42 21.49 -0.02
CA GLN A 72 -1.30 22.25 0.51
C GLN A 72 -1.27 23.62 -0.14
N GLU A 73 -1.15 24.67 0.69
CA GLU A 73 -1.03 26.03 0.19
C GLU A 73 0.43 26.46 0.15
N TRP A 74 0.82 27.05 -0.96
CA TRP A 74 2.14 27.61 -1.16
C TRP A 74 2.05 28.85 -2.02
N ASN A 75 2.57 30.00 -1.53
CA ASN A 75 2.54 31.27 -2.24
C ASN A 75 1.15 31.70 -2.75
N GLY A 76 0.11 31.44 -1.96
CA GLY A 76 -1.26 31.79 -2.32
C GLY A 76 -1.94 30.84 -3.28
N GLU A 77 -1.25 29.78 -3.71
CA GLU A 77 -1.81 28.73 -4.56
C GLU A 77 -2.09 27.47 -3.75
N THR A 78 -3.16 26.77 -4.10
CA THR A 78 -3.54 25.51 -3.48
C THR A 78 -3.16 24.36 -4.38
N PHE A 79 -2.36 23.44 -3.84
CA PHE A 79 -1.94 22.23 -4.54
C PHE A 79 -2.58 21.01 -3.91
N LYS A 80 -3.12 20.14 -4.74
CA LYS A 80 -3.60 18.84 -4.30
C LYS A 80 -2.43 17.88 -4.21
N LYS A 81 -2.22 17.30 -3.03
CA LYS A 81 -1.18 16.30 -2.78
C LYS A 81 -1.81 14.92 -2.63
N GLU A 82 -1.09 13.91 -3.04
CA GLU A 82 -1.51 12.52 -2.97
C GLU A 82 -0.45 11.68 -2.26
N ASP A 83 -0.90 10.78 -1.39
CA ASP A 83 -0.02 9.85 -0.67
C ASP A 83 -0.44 8.42 -0.97
N PHE A 84 0.34 7.75 -1.81
CA PHE A 84 0.09 6.37 -2.21
C PHE A 84 0.53 5.35 -1.17
N HIS A 85 1.10 5.78 -0.04
CA HIS A 85 1.34 4.91 1.11
C HIS A 85 0.05 4.57 1.86
N ASN A 86 -1.00 5.33 1.62
CA ASN A 86 -2.31 5.11 2.22
C ASN A 86 -3.36 5.10 1.11
N ILE A 87 -3.89 3.92 0.83
CA ILE A 87 -4.88 3.70 -0.21
C ILE A 87 -6.19 3.29 0.44
N THR A 88 -7.28 3.93 0.05
CA THR A 88 -8.62 3.57 0.53
C THR A 88 -9.34 2.78 -0.55
N ILE A 89 -9.83 1.61 -0.18
CA ILE A 89 -10.78 0.84 -0.96
C ILE A 89 -12.16 1.21 -0.45
N TYR A 90 -13.02 1.71 -1.31
CA TYR A 90 -14.31 2.24 -0.90
C TYR A 90 -15.38 1.99 -1.95
N GLY A 91 -16.61 2.12 -1.55
CA GLY A 91 -17.75 2.02 -2.42
C GLY A 91 -18.86 1.18 -1.82
N LYS A 92 -19.87 0.93 -2.62
CA LYS A 92 -21.02 0.12 -2.24
C LYS A 92 -21.04 -1.10 -3.15
N PRO A 93 -20.77 -2.31 -2.60
CA PRO A 93 -20.82 -3.51 -3.43
C PRO A 93 -22.22 -3.72 -4.01
N LEU A 94 -22.26 -4.06 -5.29
CA LEU A 94 -23.52 -4.21 -6.04
C LEU A 94 -23.90 -5.66 -6.27
N LYS A 95 -22.97 -6.59 -6.11
CA LYS A 95 -23.17 -8.01 -6.37
C LYS A 95 -22.55 -8.85 -5.27
N LYS A 96 -23.23 -9.93 -4.92
CA LYS A 96 -22.66 -10.94 -4.02
C LYS A 96 -21.57 -11.75 -4.73
N GLY A 97 -20.62 -12.25 -3.96
CA GLY A 97 -19.58 -13.12 -4.46
C GLY A 97 -18.19 -12.63 -4.10
N ARG A 98 -17.21 -13.24 -4.75
CA ARG A 98 -15.79 -12.92 -4.49
C ARG A 98 -15.35 -11.69 -5.26
N VAL A 99 -14.65 -10.80 -4.56
CA VAL A 99 -13.98 -9.64 -5.15
C VAL A 99 -12.49 -9.77 -4.86
N THR A 100 -11.66 -9.60 -5.89
CA THR A 100 -10.22 -9.57 -5.73
C THR A 100 -9.71 -8.14 -5.88
N ILE A 101 -8.78 -7.77 -4.99
CA ILE A 101 -8.18 -6.43 -4.97
C ILE A 101 -6.67 -6.62 -5.01
N LYS A 102 -6.08 -6.31 -6.17
CA LYS A 102 -4.64 -6.46 -6.37
C LYS A 102 -3.97 -5.11 -6.28
N VAL A 103 -3.08 -4.97 -5.31
CA VAL A 103 -2.25 -3.78 -5.11
C VAL A 103 -0.86 -4.09 -5.60
N SER A 104 -0.32 -3.27 -6.48
CA SER A 104 1.01 -3.50 -7.04
C SER A 104 1.72 -2.19 -7.37
N GLY A 105 3.02 -2.28 -7.51
CA GLY A 105 3.86 -1.15 -7.86
C GLY A 105 5.32 -1.43 -7.58
N PHE A 106 6.10 -0.36 -7.54
CA PHE A 106 7.48 -0.44 -7.09
C PHE A 106 7.89 0.85 -6.40
N THR A 107 8.84 0.74 -5.50
CA THR A 107 9.39 1.89 -4.78
C THR A 107 10.48 2.55 -5.62
N TYR A 108 10.62 3.87 -5.47
CA TYR A 108 11.74 4.57 -6.10
C TYR A 108 13.06 4.18 -5.45
N GLY A 109 14.08 4.01 -6.30
CA GLY A 109 15.44 3.87 -5.82
C GLY A 109 16.00 5.22 -5.36
N THR A 110 16.78 5.19 -4.28
CA THR A 110 17.57 6.33 -3.83
C THR A 110 19.04 5.92 -3.82
N MET A 111 19.61 5.68 -2.64
CA MET A 111 20.92 5.03 -2.51
C MET A 111 20.86 3.54 -2.86
N TYR A 112 19.67 2.96 -2.84
CA TYR A 112 19.42 1.56 -3.14
C TYR A 112 18.43 1.45 -4.30
N PRO A 113 18.48 0.36 -5.09
CA PRO A 113 17.47 0.11 -6.12
C PRO A 113 16.08 0.03 -5.53
N GLY A 114 15.08 0.48 -6.29
CA GLY A 114 13.69 0.29 -5.93
C GLY A 114 13.31 -1.19 -5.92
N LYS A 115 12.22 -1.52 -5.26
CA LYS A 115 11.69 -2.89 -5.17
C LYS A 115 10.25 -2.96 -5.63
N ASP A 116 9.94 -4.02 -6.35
CA ASP A 116 8.57 -4.35 -6.71
C ASP A 116 7.80 -4.85 -5.49
N PHE A 117 6.51 -4.58 -5.49
CA PHE A 117 5.60 -5.16 -4.53
C PHE A 117 4.28 -5.52 -5.20
N ASN A 118 3.63 -6.54 -4.69
CA ASN A 118 2.25 -6.83 -5.03
C ASN A 118 1.60 -7.61 -3.89
N LYS A 119 0.30 -7.42 -3.75
CA LYS A 119 -0.53 -8.17 -2.81
C LYS A 119 -1.94 -8.25 -3.37
N THR A 120 -2.50 -9.44 -3.33
CA THR A 120 -3.88 -9.68 -3.72
C THR A 120 -4.71 -9.98 -2.49
N TYR A 121 -5.75 -9.18 -2.28
CA TYR A 121 -6.77 -9.43 -1.27
C TYR A 121 -7.96 -10.10 -1.92
N GLU A 122 -8.57 -11.03 -1.21
CA GLU A 122 -9.84 -11.62 -1.59
C GLU A 122 -10.85 -11.34 -0.49
N ILE A 123 -11.98 -10.78 -0.86
CA ILE A 123 -13.09 -10.56 0.06
C ILE A 123 -14.36 -11.20 -0.51
N GLU A 124 -15.26 -11.59 0.37
CA GLU A 124 -16.60 -12.04 0.00
C GLU A 124 -17.60 -10.92 0.25
N VAL A 125 -18.48 -10.71 -0.71
CA VAL A 125 -19.63 -9.82 -0.58
C VAL A 125 -20.84 -10.69 -0.25
N ASN A 126 -21.36 -10.52 0.93
CA ASN A 126 -22.49 -11.30 1.45
C ASN A 126 -23.83 -10.59 1.32
#